data_abcea68a5ebc7211efa3379445f03c9b
#
_entry.id   abcea68a5ebc7211efa3379445f03c9b
#
_cell.length_a   1.000
_cell.length_b   1.000
_cell.length_c   1.000
_cell.angle_alpha   90.00
_cell.angle_beta   90.00
_cell.angle_gamma   90.00
#
_symmetry.space_group_name_H-M   'P 1'
#
loop_
_entity.id
_entity.type
_entity.pdbx_description
1 polymer ?
#
loop_
_entity_poly.entity_id
_entity_poly.type
_entity_poly.pdbx_seq_one_letter_code
_entity_poly.pdbx_strand_id
1 'polypeptide(L)'
;TIRIALWSHEEGGLRGSRGYVRNHFGSEPEGTATAAHAAFSVYLNMDNGTGQFRGVHLQGNRRASPIFEAWMKPFADLGVETLSQFSNRGTDHLSFNEAGLPGFQLLQDRIDYRARTHHFNMDTFDKLLPRDLMINSVVIASFAYHAAMRDGSFPRPRPPEPGD
;
A
#
# COMPACT_ATOMS: atom_id res chain seq x y z
N THR A 1 4.14 -4.72 -16.12
CA THR A 1 5.27 -5.21 -15.29
C THR A 1 4.90 -5.15 -13.82
N ILE A 2 5.10 -6.25 -13.07
CA ILE A 2 4.97 -6.29 -11.61
C ILE A 2 6.38 -6.24 -11.02
N ARG A 3 6.54 -5.46 -9.94
CA ARG A 3 7.78 -5.34 -9.18
C ARG A 3 7.51 -5.59 -7.71
N ILE A 4 8.46 -6.23 -7.03
CA ILE A 4 8.50 -6.35 -5.58
C ILE A 4 9.64 -5.45 -5.08
N ALA A 5 9.38 -4.66 -4.05
CA ALA A 5 10.37 -3.79 -3.44
C ALA A 5 10.47 -4.09 -1.93
N LEU A 6 11.70 -4.20 -1.45
CA LEU A 6 12.03 -4.26 -0.03
C LEU A 6 12.81 -2.99 0.28
N TRP A 7 12.21 -2.11 1.07
CA TRP A 7 12.77 -0.79 1.33
C TRP A 7 13.81 -0.84 2.44
N SER A 8 14.88 -0.11 2.26
CA SER A 8 15.85 0.17 3.29
C SER A 8 15.52 1.50 3.98
N HIS A 9 15.90 1.60 5.26
CA HIS A 9 15.83 2.83 6.03
C HIS A 9 14.42 3.44 6.11
N GLU A 10 13.40 2.57 6.24
CA GLU A 10 12.01 2.98 6.44
C GLU A 10 11.89 3.75 7.77
N GLU A 11 12.36 3.17 8.87
CA GLU A 11 12.37 3.73 10.23
C GLU A 11 13.15 5.07 10.35
N GLY A 12 14.04 5.35 9.43
CA GLY A 12 14.79 6.61 9.38
C GLY A 12 14.13 7.69 8.50
N GLY A 13 12.83 7.58 8.23
CA GLY A 13 12.04 8.55 7.47
C GLY A 13 11.87 8.20 6.01
N LEU A 14 11.60 6.94 5.70
CA LEU A 14 11.22 6.42 4.38
C LEU A 14 12.29 6.68 3.31
N ARG A 15 13.57 6.72 3.68
CA ARG A 15 14.63 7.20 2.77
C ARG A 15 14.80 6.31 1.54
N GLY A 16 14.62 5.00 1.68
CA GLY A 16 14.70 4.06 0.57
C GLY A 16 13.60 4.29 -0.47
N SER A 17 12.34 4.29 -0.06
CA SER A 17 11.22 4.51 -0.95
C SER A 17 11.18 5.91 -1.53
N ARG A 18 11.46 6.97 -0.73
CA ARG A 18 11.57 8.35 -1.23
C ARG A 18 12.66 8.50 -2.27
N GLY A 19 13.84 7.93 -2.01
CA GLY A 19 14.94 7.94 -2.98
C GLY A 19 14.56 7.23 -4.28
N TYR A 20 13.93 6.08 -4.18
CA TYR A 20 13.47 5.33 -5.34
C TYR A 20 12.44 6.11 -6.16
N VAL A 21 11.39 6.63 -5.51
CA VAL A 21 10.33 7.40 -6.17
C VAL A 21 10.92 8.63 -6.88
N ARG A 22 11.74 9.41 -6.18
CA ARG A 22 12.39 10.59 -6.75
C ARG A 22 13.22 10.24 -7.98
N ASN A 23 14.02 9.18 -7.92
CA ASN A 23 14.97 8.83 -8.99
C ASN A 23 14.29 8.21 -10.21
N HIS A 24 13.17 7.51 -10.03
CA HIS A 24 12.51 6.76 -11.11
C HIS A 24 11.25 7.45 -11.64
N PHE A 25 10.52 8.14 -10.81
CA PHE A 25 9.21 8.70 -11.16
C PHE A 25 9.20 10.23 -11.12
N GLY A 26 10.02 10.86 -10.30
CA GLY A 26 9.87 12.28 -9.99
C GLY A 26 8.61 12.54 -9.17
N SER A 27 8.11 13.78 -9.22
CA SER A 27 6.95 14.23 -8.43
C SER A 27 6.06 15.13 -9.27
N GLU A 28 4.77 14.85 -9.37
CA GLU A 28 3.80 15.69 -10.07
C GLU A 28 3.65 17.07 -9.37
N PRO A 29 3.49 17.14 -8.03
CA PRO A 29 3.43 18.41 -7.33
C PRO A 29 4.65 19.31 -7.49
N GLU A 30 5.83 18.70 -7.72
CA GLU A 30 7.09 19.45 -7.93
C GLU A 30 7.38 19.75 -9.41
N GLY A 31 6.52 19.30 -10.33
CA GLY A 31 6.72 19.47 -11.76
C GLY A 31 7.89 18.65 -12.34
N THR A 32 8.35 17.61 -11.65
CA THR A 32 9.47 16.75 -12.05
C THR A 32 9.04 15.38 -12.55
N ALA A 33 7.73 15.13 -12.73
CA ALA A 33 7.16 13.86 -13.15
C ALA A 33 7.74 13.37 -14.48
N THR A 34 8.11 12.08 -14.51
CA THR A 34 8.73 11.43 -15.68
C THR A 34 7.70 10.64 -16.51
N ALA A 35 8.10 10.12 -17.67
CA ALA A 35 7.27 9.18 -18.43
C ALA A 35 6.94 7.91 -17.63
N ALA A 36 7.86 7.46 -16.76
CA ALA A 36 7.60 6.33 -15.87
C ALA A 36 6.55 6.67 -14.79
N HIS A 37 6.49 7.92 -14.31
CA HIS A 37 5.41 8.39 -13.44
C HIS A 37 4.05 8.24 -14.13
N ALA A 38 3.92 8.71 -15.37
CA ALA A 38 2.67 8.60 -16.13
C ALA A 38 2.25 7.15 -16.36
N ALA A 39 3.21 6.24 -16.60
CA ALA A 39 2.98 4.81 -16.82
C ALA A 39 2.76 4.00 -15.53
N PHE A 40 2.97 4.58 -14.36
CA PHE A 40 2.82 3.89 -13.08
C PHE A 40 1.35 3.59 -12.79
N SER A 41 1.04 2.36 -12.38
CA SER A 41 -0.31 1.94 -12.03
C SER A 41 -0.60 2.17 -10.55
N VAL A 42 -0.12 1.29 -9.68
CA VAL A 42 -0.42 1.32 -8.24
C VAL A 42 0.72 0.72 -7.43
N TYR A 43 0.89 1.22 -6.21
CA TYR A 43 1.73 0.63 -5.18
C TYR A 43 0.86 0.08 -4.04
N LEU A 44 1.10 -1.17 -3.68
CA LEU A 44 0.46 -1.87 -2.57
C LEU A 44 1.50 -2.09 -1.48
N ASN A 45 1.26 -1.53 -0.31
CA ASN A 45 2.15 -1.61 0.84
C ASN A 45 1.64 -2.60 1.89
N MET A 46 2.56 -3.35 2.48
CA MET A 46 2.31 -4.24 3.61
C MET A 46 3.37 -3.98 4.66
N ASP A 47 2.95 -3.45 5.81
CA ASP A 47 3.90 -3.04 6.85
C ASP A 47 3.31 -3.04 8.28
N ASN A 48 2.02 -2.88 8.46
CA ASN A 48 1.43 -2.64 9.77
C ASN A 48 0.87 -3.88 10.44
N GLY A 49 1.71 -4.81 10.82
CA GLY A 49 1.32 -5.95 11.61
C GLY A 49 1.69 -7.29 11.03
N THR A 50 1.40 -8.35 11.76
CA THR A 50 1.75 -9.73 11.43
C THR A 50 0.53 -10.58 11.03
N GLY A 51 -0.67 -10.01 11.14
CA GLY A 51 -1.92 -10.72 10.93
C GLY A 51 -2.42 -10.74 9.49
N GLN A 52 -3.57 -11.37 9.31
CA GLN A 52 -4.22 -11.54 8.02
C GLN A 52 -4.70 -10.19 7.45
N PHE A 53 -4.68 -10.02 6.14
CA PHE A 53 -5.32 -8.90 5.46
C PHE A 53 -6.83 -8.92 5.66
N ARG A 54 -7.38 -7.72 5.92
CA ARG A 54 -8.83 -7.48 6.06
C ARG A 54 -9.36 -6.53 5.02
N GLY A 55 -8.47 -5.88 4.27
CA GLY A 55 -8.86 -4.92 3.25
C GLY A 55 -7.79 -3.89 2.93
N VAL A 56 -8.23 -2.66 2.62
CA VAL A 56 -7.36 -1.60 2.12
C VAL A 56 -7.71 -0.27 2.76
N HIS A 57 -6.69 0.50 3.16
CA HIS A 57 -6.82 1.92 3.46
C HIS A 57 -6.77 2.73 2.16
N LEU A 58 -7.83 3.46 1.84
CA LEU A 58 -7.97 4.18 0.56
C LEU A 58 -7.10 5.44 0.45
N GLN A 59 -6.46 5.86 1.53
CA GLN A 59 -5.54 7.01 1.55
C GLN A 59 -6.15 8.29 0.94
N GLY A 60 -7.44 8.53 1.20
CA GLY A 60 -8.21 9.63 0.61
C GLY A 60 -8.61 9.43 -0.86
N ASN A 61 -8.08 8.43 -1.55
CA ASN A 61 -8.39 8.16 -2.95
C ASN A 61 -9.66 7.31 -3.11
N ARG A 62 -10.82 7.90 -2.82
CA ARG A 62 -12.13 7.23 -2.91
C ARG A 62 -12.47 6.69 -4.31
N ARG A 63 -11.84 7.23 -5.36
CA ARG A 63 -12.04 6.76 -6.74
C ARG A 63 -11.53 5.33 -6.97
N ALA A 64 -10.68 4.85 -6.07
CA ALA A 64 -10.20 3.46 -6.07
C ALA A 64 -11.19 2.46 -5.45
N SER A 65 -12.22 2.91 -4.70
CA SER A 65 -13.16 2.02 -3.99
C SER A 65 -13.76 0.93 -4.88
N PRO A 66 -14.39 1.24 -6.03
CA PRO A 66 -15.05 0.21 -6.84
C PRO A 66 -14.06 -0.82 -7.41
N ILE A 67 -12.79 -0.44 -7.58
CA ILE A 67 -11.74 -1.36 -8.04
C ILE A 67 -11.41 -2.35 -6.94
N PHE A 68 -11.12 -1.86 -5.73
CA PHE A 68 -10.81 -2.73 -4.60
C PHE A 68 -12.01 -3.58 -4.16
N GLU A 69 -13.23 -3.05 -4.19
CA GLU A 69 -14.45 -3.83 -3.94
C GLU A 69 -14.54 -5.04 -4.88
N ALA A 70 -14.31 -4.83 -6.18
CA ALA A 70 -14.30 -5.92 -7.14
C ALA A 70 -13.18 -6.94 -6.89
N TRP A 71 -11.97 -6.47 -6.54
CA TRP A 71 -10.81 -7.34 -6.30
C TRP A 71 -10.90 -8.10 -4.98
N MET A 72 -11.56 -7.56 -3.96
CA MET A 72 -11.76 -8.21 -2.67
C MET A 72 -12.88 -9.25 -2.69
N LYS A 73 -13.86 -9.11 -3.59
CA LYS A 73 -15.03 -9.98 -3.63
C LYS A 73 -14.72 -11.49 -3.59
N PRO A 74 -13.71 -12.03 -4.30
CA PRO A 74 -13.35 -13.44 -4.21
C PRO A 74 -12.77 -13.88 -2.86
N PHE A 75 -12.43 -12.94 -1.97
CA PHE A 75 -11.82 -13.21 -0.67
C PHE A 75 -12.73 -12.84 0.51
N ALA A 76 -14.02 -12.61 0.25
CA ALA A 76 -14.98 -12.24 1.30
C ALA A 76 -15.13 -13.32 2.37
N ASP A 77 -15.10 -14.59 2.00
CA ASP A 77 -15.13 -15.75 2.91
C ASP A 77 -13.86 -15.86 3.78
N LEU A 78 -12.79 -15.19 3.39
CA LEU A 78 -11.58 -15.02 4.20
C LEU A 78 -11.62 -13.73 5.05
N GLY A 79 -12.70 -12.96 4.99
CA GLY A 79 -12.87 -11.71 5.72
C GLY A 79 -12.03 -10.54 5.16
N VAL A 80 -11.69 -10.58 3.86
CA VAL A 80 -11.01 -9.49 3.15
C VAL A 80 -12.05 -8.64 2.43
N GLU A 81 -12.72 -7.74 3.16
CA GLU A 81 -13.88 -7.00 2.66
C GLU A 81 -13.94 -5.53 3.12
N THR A 82 -12.93 -5.08 3.89
CA THR A 82 -12.96 -3.75 4.49
C THR A 82 -12.29 -2.71 3.60
N LEU A 83 -13.04 -1.67 3.23
CA LEU A 83 -12.50 -0.43 2.67
C LEU A 83 -12.51 0.66 3.72
N SER A 84 -11.34 1.01 4.21
CA SER A 84 -11.17 2.08 5.19
C SER A 84 -10.94 3.42 4.50
N GLN A 85 -11.76 4.41 4.83
CA GLN A 85 -11.55 5.81 4.39
C GLN A 85 -10.39 6.48 5.16
N PHE A 86 -9.89 5.84 6.18
CA PHE A 86 -8.79 6.35 6.99
C PHE A 86 -7.49 6.37 6.17
N SER A 87 -6.75 7.48 6.30
CA SER A 87 -5.40 7.60 5.74
C SER A 87 -4.38 7.14 6.77
N ASN A 88 -3.79 5.98 6.54
CA ASN A 88 -2.69 5.50 7.35
C ASN A 88 -1.44 6.34 7.11
N ARG A 89 -0.61 6.53 8.15
CA ARG A 89 0.61 7.34 8.09
C ARG A 89 1.81 6.51 8.56
N GLY A 90 3.01 6.97 8.22
CA GLY A 90 4.25 6.45 8.80
C GLY A 90 4.83 5.25 8.08
N THR A 91 4.48 4.96 6.81
CA THR A 91 5.09 3.88 6.03
C THR A 91 5.17 4.19 4.53
N ASP A 92 5.88 3.38 3.77
CA ASP A 92 6.43 3.65 2.44
C ASP A 92 5.43 4.03 1.33
N HIS A 93 4.14 3.70 1.48
CA HIS A 93 3.13 4.18 0.52
C HIS A 93 3.04 5.71 0.45
N LEU A 94 3.42 6.41 1.53
CA LEU A 94 3.45 7.86 1.57
C LEU A 94 4.41 8.45 0.55
N SER A 95 5.56 7.81 0.31
CA SER A 95 6.52 8.25 -0.70
C SER A 95 5.91 8.33 -2.10
N PHE A 96 5.00 7.41 -2.41
CA PHE A 96 4.25 7.41 -3.66
C PHE A 96 3.14 8.46 -3.65
N ASN A 97 2.36 8.56 -2.56
CA ASN A 97 1.28 9.54 -2.46
C ASN A 97 1.81 10.98 -2.52
N GLU A 98 2.92 11.29 -1.86
CA GLU A 98 3.60 12.60 -1.91
C GLU A 98 4.01 13.00 -3.33
N ALA A 99 4.34 12.01 -4.17
CA ALA A 99 4.67 12.22 -5.57
C ALA A 99 3.46 12.27 -6.52
N GLY A 100 2.22 12.15 -6.03
CA GLY A 100 1.01 12.09 -6.85
C GLY A 100 0.71 10.70 -7.42
N LEU A 101 1.39 9.67 -6.94
CA LEU A 101 1.19 8.29 -7.35
C LEU A 101 0.22 7.53 -6.43
N PRO A 102 -0.61 6.61 -6.95
CA PRO A 102 -1.54 5.84 -6.12
C PRO A 102 -0.78 4.80 -5.28
N GLY A 103 -0.67 5.05 -3.99
CA GLY A 103 -0.09 4.16 -3.00
C GLY A 103 -1.13 3.82 -1.92
N PHE A 104 -1.25 2.54 -1.57
CA PHE A 104 -2.25 2.06 -0.62
C PHE A 104 -1.61 1.16 0.42
N GLN A 105 -1.95 1.38 1.69
CA GLN A 105 -1.61 0.47 2.77
C GLN A 105 -2.68 -0.60 2.89
N LEU A 106 -2.28 -1.87 2.89
CA LEU A 106 -3.18 -2.98 3.17
C LEU A 106 -3.52 -3.03 4.65
N LEU A 107 -4.80 -3.24 4.94
CA LEU A 107 -5.30 -3.34 6.31
C LEU A 107 -5.06 -4.76 6.83
N GLN A 108 -4.31 -4.88 7.93
CA GLN A 108 -3.99 -6.16 8.58
C GLN A 108 -4.61 -6.26 9.98
N ASP A 109 -4.87 -7.48 10.42
CA ASP A 109 -5.12 -7.76 11.81
C ASP A 109 -3.88 -7.42 12.63
N ARG A 110 -4.04 -6.59 13.64
CA ARG A 110 -2.92 -6.07 14.42
C ARG A 110 -2.31 -7.08 15.37
N ILE A 111 -3.11 -8.05 15.84
CA ILE A 111 -2.69 -9.05 16.82
C ILE A 111 -1.90 -8.36 17.96
N ASP A 112 -0.63 -8.69 18.13
CA ASP A 112 0.25 -8.11 19.14
C ASP A 112 1.04 -6.87 18.64
N TYR A 113 0.78 -6.39 17.43
CA TYR A 113 1.60 -5.35 16.78
C TYR A 113 1.85 -4.14 17.67
N ARG A 114 0.79 -3.48 18.14
CA ARG A 114 0.94 -2.28 18.97
C ARG A 114 1.34 -2.54 20.41
N ALA A 115 1.08 -3.74 20.90
CA ALA A 115 1.29 -4.08 22.29
C ALA A 115 2.68 -4.65 22.56
N ARG A 116 3.33 -5.29 21.58
CA ARG A 116 4.54 -6.07 21.81
C ARG A 116 5.59 -6.02 20.72
N THR A 117 5.23 -5.78 19.43
CA THR A 117 6.19 -5.91 18.33
C THR A 117 6.58 -4.57 17.73
N HIS A 118 5.65 -3.63 17.52
CA HIS A 118 5.93 -2.35 16.88
C HIS A 118 6.96 -1.53 17.70
N HIS A 119 8.18 -1.42 17.18
CA HIS A 119 9.32 -0.72 17.80
C HIS A 119 9.78 -1.29 19.15
N PHE A 120 9.55 -2.58 19.39
CA PHE A 120 10.00 -3.28 20.60
C PHE A 120 11.00 -4.39 20.25
N ASN A 121 11.83 -4.74 21.24
CA ASN A 121 12.79 -5.84 21.14
C ASN A 121 12.13 -7.24 21.10
N MET A 122 10.82 -7.31 21.24
CA MET A 122 10.03 -8.54 21.08
C MET A 122 9.53 -8.76 19.66
N ASP A 123 9.93 -7.91 18.71
CA ASP A 123 9.65 -8.12 17.28
C ASP A 123 10.59 -9.18 16.73
N THR A 124 10.19 -10.42 16.88
CA THR A 124 10.98 -11.61 16.56
C THR A 124 10.21 -12.51 15.58
N PHE A 125 10.94 -13.37 14.88
CA PHE A 125 10.40 -14.23 13.82
C PHE A 125 9.20 -15.08 14.27
N ASP A 126 9.15 -15.51 15.51
CA ASP A 126 8.05 -16.31 16.07
C ASP A 126 6.70 -15.57 16.17
N LYS A 127 6.70 -14.24 15.96
CA LYS A 127 5.47 -13.42 15.88
C LYS A 127 4.80 -13.48 14.50
N LEU A 128 5.50 -13.98 13.50
CA LEU A 128 4.92 -14.18 12.18
C LEU A 128 4.01 -15.41 12.18
N LEU A 129 2.80 -15.24 11.64
CA LEU A 129 1.80 -16.31 11.53
C LEU A 129 1.83 -16.90 10.10
N PRO A 130 2.36 -18.12 9.91
CA PRO A 130 2.54 -18.68 8.55
C PRO A 130 1.26 -18.73 7.73
N ARG A 131 0.13 -19.09 8.37
CA ARG A 131 -1.17 -19.14 7.70
C ARG A 131 -1.58 -17.78 7.17
N ASP A 132 -1.46 -16.74 7.99
CA ASP A 132 -1.86 -15.38 7.62
C ASP A 132 -0.97 -14.83 6.52
N LEU A 133 0.34 -15.11 6.57
CA LEU A 133 1.27 -14.74 5.50
C LEU A 133 0.96 -15.44 4.17
N MET A 134 0.56 -16.70 4.19
CA MET A 134 0.13 -17.41 2.98
C MET A 134 -1.13 -16.78 2.38
N ILE A 135 -2.14 -16.46 3.20
CA ILE A 135 -3.36 -15.77 2.73
C ILE A 135 -3.01 -14.39 2.17
N ASN A 136 -2.20 -13.63 2.89
CA ASN A 136 -1.75 -12.30 2.47
C ASN A 136 -1.02 -12.35 1.13
N SER A 137 -0.18 -13.36 0.92
CA SER A 137 0.55 -13.56 -0.33
C SER A 137 -0.40 -13.81 -1.51
N VAL A 138 -1.44 -14.61 -1.33
CA VAL A 138 -2.46 -14.86 -2.36
C VAL A 138 -3.24 -13.59 -2.67
N VAL A 139 -3.68 -12.85 -1.65
CA VAL A 139 -4.45 -11.61 -1.82
C VAL A 139 -3.63 -10.55 -2.56
N ILE A 140 -2.40 -10.28 -2.11
CA ILE A 140 -1.56 -9.25 -2.73
C ILE A 140 -1.13 -9.64 -4.16
N ALA A 141 -0.87 -10.92 -4.41
CA ALA A 141 -0.57 -11.41 -5.75
C ALA A 141 -1.77 -11.25 -6.70
N SER A 142 -2.98 -11.55 -6.23
CA SER A 142 -4.22 -11.32 -6.98
C SER A 142 -4.41 -9.84 -7.31
N PHE A 143 -4.25 -8.95 -6.34
CA PHE A 143 -4.36 -7.50 -6.55
C PHE A 143 -3.31 -6.99 -7.54
N ALA A 144 -2.07 -7.43 -7.40
CA ALA A 144 -0.99 -7.08 -8.32
C ALA A 144 -1.26 -7.57 -9.75
N TYR A 145 -1.79 -8.80 -9.88
CA TYR A 145 -2.18 -9.35 -11.18
C TYR A 145 -3.31 -8.53 -11.82
N HIS A 146 -4.37 -8.26 -11.08
CA HIS A 146 -5.50 -7.45 -11.58
C HIS A 146 -5.06 -6.03 -11.94
N ALA A 147 -4.16 -5.42 -11.14
CA ALA A 147 -3.59 -4.12 -11.46
C ALA A 147 -2.78 -4.14 -12.78
N ALA A 148 -2.03 -5.22 -13.02
CA ALA A 148 -1.22 -5.38 -14.23
C ALA A 148 -2.06 -5.66 -15.49
N MET A 149 -3.21 -6.33 -15.32
CA MET A 149 -4.12 -6.72 -16.41
C MET A 149 -5.22 -5.69 -16.67
N ARG A 150 -5.35 -4.69 -15.80
CA ARG A 150 -6.38 -3.67 -15.91
C ARG A 150 -6.19 -2.79 -17.15
N ASP A 151 -7.28 -2.55 -17.88
CA ASP A 151 -7.33 -1.53 -18.92
C ASP A 151 -7.32 -0.11 -18.30
N GLY A 152 -6.45 0.73 -18.80
CA GLY A 152 -6.27 2.11 -18.34
C GLY A 152 -5.50 2.25 -17.02
N SER A 153 -5.20 3.51 -16.66
CA SER A 153 -4.45 3.84 -15.45
C SER A 153 -5.29 3.68 -14.19
N PHE A 154 -4.62 3.37 -13.08
CA PHE A 154 -5.24 3.40 -11.76
C PHE A 154 -5.58 4.85 -11.37
N PRO A 155 -6.70 5.12 -10.66
CA PRO A 155 -7.08 6.48 -10.27
C PRO A 155 -5.98 7.15 -9.45
N ARG A 156 -5.56 8.35 -9.87
CA ARG A 156 -4.59 9.17 -9.15
C ARG A 156 -5.24 9.82 -7.92
N PRO A 157 -4.53 10.00 -6.82
CA PRO A 157 -5.01 10.83 -5.72
C PRO A 157 -5.29 12.24 -6.25
N ARG A 158 -6.35 12.89 -5.75
CA ARG A 158 -6.53 14.31 -6.01
C ARG A 158 -5.58 15.11 -5.11
N PRO A 159 -5.01 16.20 -5.60
CA PRO A 159 -4.43 17.17 -4.70
C PRO A 159 -5.49 17.60 -3.66
N PRO A 160 -5.11 17.88 -2.40
CA PRO A 160 -6.03 18.45 -1.43
C PRO A 160 -6.64 19.74 -2.00
N GLU A 161 -7.96 19.86 -1.92
CA GLU A 161 -8.65 21.10 -2.33
C GLU A 161 -8.29 22.21 -1.33
N PRO A 162 -8.12 23.46 -1.76
CA PRO A 162 -7.87 24.56 -0.85
C PRO A 162 -9.03 24.65 0.14
N GLY A 163 -8.84 24.22 1.39
CA GLY A 163 -9.83 24.25 2.46
C GLY A 163 -10.25 22.90 3.06
N ASP A 164 -9.63 21.79 2.62
CA ASP A 164 -9.82 20.45 3.24
C ASP A 164 -8.95 20.26 4.50
#